data_b039726a8bc47153beb992c1822d1ae4
#
_entry.id   b039726a8bc47153beb992c1822d1ae4
#
_cell.length_a   1.000
_cell.length_b   1.000
_cell.length_c   1.000
_cell.angle_alpha   90.00
_cell.angle_beta   90.00
_cell.angle_gamma   90.00
#
_symmetry.space_group_name_H-M   'P 1'
#
loop_
_entity.id
_entity.type
_entity.pdbx_description
1 polymer ?
#
loop_
_entity_poly.entity_id
_entity_poly.type
_entity_poly.pdbx_seq_one_letter_code
_entity_poly.pdbx_strand_id
1 'polypeptide(L)'
;MRRTAYAKMVPKGLVLSRLMKLAGLTHGGFYNHFDSRAALVGEAIAFAMDQMIERWKTLANGKTNGDRFEALIADYLSPRHRDNPKHGCALPALAADVARSSPRERLALASKLEKMIDVLIEQLPDEAPQQARQIATGAIATMVGSIVLSRAVGAGKDRKSVV
;
A
#
# COMPACT_ATOMS: atom_id res chain seq x y z
N MET A 1 3.82 -9.32 15.83
CA MET A 1 3.50 -8.88 17.21
C MET A 1 4.21 -7.59 17.66
N ARG A 2 5.32 -7.15 17.06
CA ARG A 2 6.06 -5.97 17.56
C ARG A 2 5.61 -4.62 16.98
N ARG A 3 4.92 -4.54 15.84
CA ARG A 3 4.53 -3.26 15.22
C ARG A 3 3.21 -2.69 15.75
N THR A 4 2.23 -3.53 16.09
CA THR A 4 0.96 -3.10 16.72
C THR A 4 1.17 -2.70 18.18
N ALA A 5 2.07 -3.38 18.89
CA ALA A 5 2.51 -3.01 20.24
C ALA A 5 3.32 -1.71 20.23
N TYR A 6 4.18 -1.48 19.22
CA TYR A 6 4.94 -0.24 19.08
C TYR A 6 4.05 0.99 18.86
N ALA A 7 2.98 0.88 18.08
CA ALA A 7 2.05 1.98 17.87
C ALA A 7 1.28 2.36 19.14
N LYS A 8 1.07 1.41 20.07
CA LYS A 8 0.41 1.66 21.38
C LYS A 8 1.37 2.07 22.50
N MET A 9 2.64 1.67 22.42
CA MET A 9 3.63 1.88 23.50
C MET A 9 4.53 3.10 23.30
N VAL A 10 4.56 3.71 22.11
CA VAL A 10 5.41 4.88 21.89
C VAL A 10 4.56 6.15 22.06
N PRO A 11 4.88 7.05 23.00
CA PRO A 11 4.22 8.34 23.10
C PRO A 11 4.23 9.05 21.75
N LYS A 12 3.08 9.57 21.33
CA LYS A 12 2.88 10.18 19.99
C LYS A 12 3.97 11.19 19.62
N GLY A 13 4.53 11.91 20.61
CA GLY A 13 5.60 12.88 20.41
C GLY A 13 6.98 12.26 20.13
N LEU A 14 7.29 11.10 20.69
CA LEU A 14 8.60 10.48 20.54
C LEU A 14 8.84 9.95 19.12
N VAL A 15 7.79 9.46 18.45
CA VAL A 15 7.87 8.97 17.07
C VAL A 15 8.10 10.13 16.11
N LEU A 16 7.39 11.23 16.30
CA LEU A 16 7.54 12.42 15.45
C LEU A 16 8.93 13.06 15.61
N SER A 17 9.42 13.22 16.85
CA SER A 17 10.74 13.80 17.10
C SER A 17 11.87 12.95 16.49
N ARG A 18 11.76 11.63 16.57
CA ARG A 18 12.72 10.72 15.95
C ARG A 18 12.68 10.80 14.42
N LEU A 19 11.48 10.90 13.83
CA LEU A 19 11.31 11.07 12.39
C LEU A 19 11.93 12.39 11.92
N MET A 20 11.65 13.49 12.63
CA MET A 20 12.23 14.80 12.32
C MET A 20 13.75 14.79 12.41
N LYS A 21 14.31 14.18 13.45
CA LYS A 21 15.76 14.02 13.58
C LYS A 21 16.38 13.25 12.43
N LEU A 22 15.74 12.19 11.96
CA LEU A 22 16.18 11.42 10.79
C LEU A 22 16.09 12.23 9.48
N ALA A 23 15.13 13.15 9.38
CA ALA A 23 14.97 14.05 8.24
C ALA A 23 15.85 15.32 8.33
N GLY A 24 16.66 15.47 9.39
CA GLY A 24 17.45 16.69 9.61
C GLY A 24 16.62 17.92 10.01
N LEU A 25 15.37 17.71 10.46
CA LEU A 25 14.43 18.76 10.81
C LEU A 25 14.27 18.88 12.33
N THR A 26 13.95 20.10 12.80
CA THR A 26 13.54 20.34 14.18
C THR A 26 12.06 20.01 14.36
N HIS A 27 11.62 19.78 15.60
CA HIS A 27 10.21 19.59 15.92
C HIS A 27 9.34 20.79 15.51
N GLY A 28 9.85 22.01 15.66
CA GLY A 28 9.17 23.23 15.18
C GLY A 28 9.13 23.32 13.66
N GLY A 29 10.17 22.87 12.97
CA GLY A 29 10.22 22.81 11.51
C GLY A 29 9.17 21.89 10.87
N PHE A 30 8.66 20.90 11.63
CA PHE A 30 7.57 20.04 11.18
C PHE A 30 6.32 20.85 10.79
N TYR A 31 5.89 21.77 11.64
CA TYR A 31 4.68 22.54 11.44
C TYR A 31 4.77 23.59 10.32
N ASN A 32 5.98 23.84 9.79
CA ASN A 32 6.17 24.62 8.57
C ASN A 32 5.82 23.84 7.30
N HIS A 33 5.78 22.49 7.37
CA HIS A 33 5.55 21.61 6.23
C HIS A 33 4.22 20.85 6.32
N PHE A 34 3.74 20.55 7.53
CA PHE A 34 2.55 19.73 7.74
C PHE A 34 1.66 20.31 8.84
N ASP A 35 0.39 20.53 8.54
CA ASP A 35 -0.59 21.05 9.51
C ASP A 35 -0.80 20.12 10.71
N SER A 36 -0.55 18.82 10.52
CA SER A 36 -0.72 17.81 11.55
C SER A 36 0.05 16.52 11.23
N ARG A 37 0.21 15.66 12.25
CA ARG A 37 0.74 14.30 12.05
C ARG A 37 -0.12 13.48 11.09
N ALA A 38 -1.45 13.65 11.13
CA ALA A 38 -2.36 12.98 10.19
C ALA A 38 -2.14 13.43 8.75
N ALA A 39 -1.80 14.72 8.53
CA ALA A 39 -1.41 15.24 7.23
C ALA A 39 -0.16 14.53 6.70
N LEU A 40 0.92 14.47 7.49
CA LEU A 40 2.14 13.76 7.11
C LEU A 40 1.86 12.28 6.78
N VAL A 41 1.09 11.58 7.62
CA VAL A 41 0.77 10.16 7.40
C VAL A 41 -0.05 9.99 6.12
N GLY A 42 -1.05 10.86 5.88
CA GLY A 42 -1.83 10.86 4.65
C GLY A 42 -0.98 11.06 3.39
N GLU A 43 -0.04 12.00 3.42
CA GLU A 43 0.88 12.24 2.32
C GLU A 43 1.86 11.07 2.10
N ALA A 44 2.38 10.49 3.18
CA ALA A 44 3.25 9.32 3.08
C ALA A 44 2.53 8.09 2.49
N ILE A 45 1.26 7.87 2.86
CA ILE A 45 0.41 6.83 2.27
C ILE A 45 0.20 7.12 0.78
N ALA A 46 -0.18 8.35 0.44
CA ALA A 46 -0.41 8.76 -0.94
C ALA A 46 0.84 8.55 -1.80
N PHE A 47 2.01 8.97 -1.32
CA PHE A 47 3.28 8.77 -2.00
C PHE A 47 3.62 7.29 -2.23
N ALA A 48 3.50 6.46 -1.20
CA ALA A 48 3.77 5.02 -1.32
C ALA A 48 2.82 4.32 -2.30
N MET A 49 1.55 4.74 -2.33
CA MET A 49 0.58 4.21 -3.28
C MET A 49 0.84 4.69 -4.71
N ASP A 50 1.23 5.97 -4.89
CA ASP A 50 1.58 6.51 -6.20
C ASP A 50 2.79 5.78 -6.81
N GLN A 51 3.80 5.44 -6.03
CA GLN A 51 4.92 4.63 -6.51
C GLN A 51 4.47 3.26 -7.04
N MET A 52 3.52 2.62 -6.38
CA MET A 52 2.97 1.34 -6.86
C MET A 52 2.15 1.52 -8.15
N ILE A 53 1.32 2.56 -8.21
CA ILE A 53 0.51 2.89 -9.41
C ILE A 53 1.42 3.14 -10.61
N GLU A 54 2.44 3.97 -10.48
CA GLU A 54 3.38 4.27 -11.58
C GLU A 54 4.19 3.03 -12.00
N ARG A 55 4.57 2.20 -11.04
CA ARG A 55 5.20 0.92 -11.33
C ARG A 55 4.27 0.03 -12.19
N TRP A 56 3.00 -0.08 -11.83
CA TRP A 56 2.02 -0.87 -12.56
C TRP A 56 1.80 -0.34 -13.97
N LYS A 57 1.66 0.97 -14.14
CA LYS A 57 1.57 1.59 -15.47
C LYS A 57 2.79 1.26 -16.33
N THR A 58 3.98 1.32 -15.74
CA THR A 58 5.22 0.97 -16.45
C THR A 58 5.23 -0.49 -16.88
N LEU A 59 4.79 -1.41 -15.99
CA LEU A 59 4.73 -2.85 -16.28
C LEU A 59 3.69 -3.19 -17.36
N ALA A 60 2.59 -2.45 -17.42
CA ALA A 60 1.55 -2.65 -18.43
C ALA A 60 1.99 -2.19 -19.82
N ASN A 61 2.91 -1.23 -19.92
CA ASN A 61 3.37 -0.72 -21.20
C ASN A 61 4.04 -1.82 -22.06
N GLY A 62 3.65 -1.89 -23.34
CA GLY A 62 4.26 -2.83 -24.30
C GLY A 62 3.76 -4.28 -24.23
N LYS A 63 2.76 -4.58 -23.42
CA LYS A 63 2.14 -5.91 -23.32
C LYS A 63 0.72 -5.92 -23.93
N THR A 64 0.19 -7.11 -24.23
CA THR A 64 -1.24 -7.31 -24.56
C THR A 64 -2.10 -7.23 -23.29
N ASN A 65 -3.42 -6.97 -23.42
CA ASN A 65 -4.29 -6.72 -22.28
C ASN A 65 -4.32 -7.88 -21.27
N GLY A 66 -4.47 -9.14 -21.73
CA GLY A 66 -4.44 -10.30 -20.85
C GLY A 66 -3.11 -10.46 -20.12
N ASP A 67 -2.01 -10.35 -20.85
CA ASP A 67 -0.65 -10.42 -20.30
C ASP A 67 -0.37 -9.29 -19.30
N ARG A 68 -1.00 -8.11 -19.50
CA ARG A 68 -0.87 -6.96 -18.58
C ARG A 68 -1.48 -7.27 -17.23
N PHE A 69 -2.73 -7.71 -17.21
CA PHE A 69 -3.44 -8.03 -15.99
C PHE A 69 -2.68 -9.08 -15.16
N GLU A 70 -2.26 -10.18 -15.80
CA GLU A 70 -1.46 -11.22 -15.15
C GLU A 70 -0.11 -10.69 -14.65
N ALA A 71 0.57 -9.85 -15.42
CA ALA A 71 1.85 -9.27 -15.03
C ALA A 71 1.74 -8.37 -13.79
N LEU A 72 0.66 -7.60 -13.66
CA LEU A 72 0.41 -6.77 -12.48
C LEU A 72 0.19 -7.63 -11.23
N ILE A 73 -0.59 -8.70 -11.35
CA ILE A 73 -0.83 -9.66 -10.26
C ILE A 73 0.48 -10.36 -9.86
N ALA A 74 1.24 -10.87 -10.84
CA ALA A 74 2.50 -11.56 -10.60
C ALA A 74 3.55 -10.65 -9.94
N ASP A 75 3.66 -9.39 -10.36
CA ASP A 75 4.55 -8.41 -9.72
C ASP A 75 4.12 -8.14 -8.28
N TYR A 76 2.82 -7.97 -8.04
CA TYR A 76 2.31 -7.71 -6.69
C TYR A 76 2.54 -8.89 -5.75
N LEU A 77 2.31 -10.12 -6.20
CA LEU A 77 2.49 -11.35 -5.42
C LEU A 77 3.94 -11.85 -5.38
N SER A 78 4.89 -11.12 -5.99
CA SER A 78 6.29 -11.53 -6.07
C SER A 78 6.96 -11.64 -4.69
N PRO A 79 7.94 -12.54 -4.54
CA PRO A 79 8.78 -12.61 -3.33
C PRO A 79 9.44 -11.26 -3.01
N ARG A 80 9.80 -10.49 -4.03
CA ARG A 80 10.37 -9.15 -3.87
C ARG A 80 9.41 -8.22 -3.12
N HIS A 81 8.12 -8.19 -3.47
CA HIS A 81 7.12 -7.36 -2.80
C HIS A 81 6.79 -7.92 -1.40
N ARG A 82 6.66 -9.24 -1.28
CA ARG A 82 6.39 -9.89 0.00
C ARG A 82 7.47 -9.61 1.05
N ASP A 83 8.73 -9.76 0.67
CA ASP A 83 9.87 -9.75 1.61
C ASP A 83 10.43 -8.33 1.84
N ASN A 84 10.02 -7.36 1.04
CA ASN A 84 10.48 -5.98 1.13
C ASN A 84 9.35 -4.96 1.43
N PRO A 85 8.78 -4.98 2.64
CA PRO A 85 7.64 -4.12 2.99
C PRO A 85 7.94 -2.61 2.96
N LYS A 86 9.22 -2.22 2.92
CA LYS A 86 9.63 -0.81 2.87
C LYS A 86 9.42 -0.18 1.48
N HIS A 87 9.45 -0.99 0.43
CA HIS A 87 9.33 -0.58 -0.96
C HIS A 87 8.12 -1.19 -1.66
N GLY A 88 7.17 -1.71 -0.90
CA GLY A 88 5.93 -2.30 -1.38
C GLY A 88 4.72 -1.38 -1.24
N CYS A 89 3.58 -1.88 -1.70
CA CYS A 89 2.30 -1.22 -1.52
C CYS A 89 2.00 -0.95 -0.02
N ALA A 90 1.43 0.21 0.27
CA ALA A 90 1.07 0.59 1.63
C ALA A 90 -0.11 -0.23 2.20
N LEU A 91 -0.99 -0.76 1.34
CA LEU A 91 -2.20 -1.49 1.75
C LEU A 91 -1.92 -2.66 2.71
N PRO A 92 -1.03 -3.64 2.38
CA PRO A 92 -0.77 -4.77 3.28
C PRO A 92 -0.16 -4.38 4.62
N ALA A 93 0.46 -3.21 4.69
CA ALA A 93 1.13 -2.74 5.91
C ALA A 93 0.25 -1.85 6.78
N LEU A 94 -0.61 -1.04 6.18
CA LEU A 94 -1.24 0.10 6.85
C LEU A 94 -2.78 0.10 6.81
N ALA A 95 -3.44 -0.66 5.93
CA ALA A 95 -4.89 -0.59 5.76
C ALA A 95 -5.67 -0.76 7.07
N ALA A 96 -5.29 -1.74 7.91
CA ALA A 96 -5.92 -1.97 9.20
C ALA A 96 -5.71 -0.84 10.22
N ASP A 97 -4.57 -0.15 10.15
CA ASP A 97 -4.28 1.01 11.02
C ASP A 97 -5.02 2.24 10.51
N VAL A 98 -5.07 2.45 9.19
CA VAL A 98 -5.82 3.54 8.56
C VAL A 98 -7.31 3.42 8.81
N ALA A 99 -7.87 2.22 8.85
CA ALA A 99 -9.30 2.01 9.20
C ALA A 99 -9.67 2.59 10.57
N ARG A 100 -8.71 2.71 11.48
CA ARG A 100 -8.86 3.28 12.83
C ARG A 100 -8.33 4.71 12.96
N SER A 101 -7.93 5.32 11.87
CA SER A 101 -7.31 6.65 11.83
C SER A 101 -8.32 7.78 11.56
N SER A 102 -7.81 8.99 11.38
CA SER A 102 -8.62 10.16 11.07
C SER A 102 -9.31 10.06 9.70
N PRO A 103 -10.43 10.79 9.48
CA PRO A 103 -11.06 10.87 8.16
C PRO A 103 -10.10 11.28 7.05
N ARG A 104 -9.11 12.15 7.32
CA ARG A 104 -8.12 12.62 6.34
C ARG A 104 -7.24 11.49 5.84
N GLU A 105 -6.73 10.64 6.74
CA GLU A 105 -5.90 9.49 6.38
C GLU A 105 -6.71 8.44 5.60
N ARG A 106 -7.97 8.20 6.01
CA ARG A 106 -8.88 7.29 5.30
C ARG A 106 -9.20 7.77 3.88
N LEU A 107 -9.46 9.07 3.70
CA LEU A 107 -9.70 9.66 2.38
C LEU A 107 -8.46 9.58 1.48
N ALA A 108 -7.27 9.83 2.02
CA ALA A 108 -6.02 9.69 1.28
C ALA A 108 -5.84 8.26 0.75
N LEU A 109 -6.05 7.26 1.61
CA LEU A 109 -5.97 5.85 1.20
C LEU A 109 -7.05 5.50 0.17
N ALA A 110 -8.31 5.90 0.41
CA ALA A 110 -9.43 5.60 -0.48
C ALA A 110 -9.21 6.16 -1.89
N SER A 111 -8.77 7.42 -2.00
CA SER A 111 -8.47 8.04 -3.29
C SER A 111 -7.39 7.29 -4.08
N LYS A 112 -6.38 6.75 -3.41
CA LYS A 112 -5.31 5.99 -4.06
C LYS A 112 -5.73 4.56 -4.38
N LEU A 113 -6.57 3.96 -3.54
CA LEU A 113 -7.17 2.65 -3.80
C LEU A 113 -8.03 2.67 -5.06
N GLU A 114 -8.86 3.71 -5.23
CA GLU A 114 -9.64 3.90 -6.46
C GLU A 114 -8.72 3.96 -7.70
N LYS A 115 -7.65 4.72 -7.65
CA LYS A 115 -6.68 4.79 -8.77
C LYS A 115 -6.02 3.44 -9.08
N MET A 116 -5.74 2.61 -8.07
CA MET A 116 -5.24 1.25 -8.29
C MET A 116 -6.29 0.36 -8.95
N ILE A 117 -7.56 0.48 -8.53
CA ILE A 117 -8.69 -0.23 -9.17
C ILE A 117 -8.79 0.19 -10.62
N ASP A 118 -8.75 1.49 -10.92
CA ASP A 118 -8.83 2.03 -12.28
C ASP A 118 -7.71 1.47 -13.18
N VAL A 119 -6.47 1.40 -12.69
CA VAL A 119 -5.34 0.80 -13.45
C VAL A 119 -5.63 -0.67 -13.81
N LEU A 120 -6.27 -1.44 -12.94
CA LEU A 120 -6.65 -2.82 -13.24
C LEU A 120 -7.83 -2.90 -14.22
N ILE A 121 -8.83 -2.00 -14.08
CA ILE A 121 -9.97 -1.91 -15.01
C ILE A 121 -9.48 -1.64 -16.44
N GLU A 122 -8.50 -0.74 -16.61
CA GLU A 122 -7.88 -0.46 -17.91
C GLU A 122 -7.29 -1.69 -18.62
N GLN A 123 -7.02 -2.77 -17.87
CA GLN A 123 -6.52 -4.03 -18.42
C GLN A 123 -7.62 -5.04 -18.76
N LEU A 124 -8.89 -4.66 -18.61
CA LEU A 124 -10.09 -5.49 -18.80
C LEU A 124 -11.06 -4.83 -19.81
N PRO A 125 -10.60 -4.44 -21.03
CA PRO A 125 -11.41 -3.65 -21.96
C PRO A 125 -12.61 -4.40 -22.52
N ASP A 126 -12.58 -5.74 -22.52
CA ASP A 126 -13.65 -6.59 -23.06
C ASP A 126 -14.75 -6.88 -22.04
N GLU A 127 -14.56 -6.47 -20.78
CA GLU A 127 -15.52 -6.67 -19.71
C GLU A 127 -16.52 -5.50 -19.61
N ALA A 128 -17.76 -5.81 -19.26
CA ALA A 128 -18.73 -4.77 -18.91
C ALA A 128 -18.22 -3.94 -17.72
N PRO A 129 -18.46 -2.61 -17.66
CA PRO A 129 -17.85 -1.74 -16.66
C PRO A 129 -18.06 -2.19 -15.21
N GLN A 130 -19.25 -2.68 -14.88
CA GLN A 130 -19.54 -3.19 -13.54
C GLN A 130 -18.76 -4.48 -13.23
N GLN A 131 -18.62 -5.37 -14.22
CA GLN A 131 -17.87 -6.62 -14.10
C GLN A 131 -16.38 -6.34 -13.96
N ALA A 132 -15.81 -5.48 -14.80
CA ALA A 132 -14.41 -5.05 -14.71
C ALA A 132 -14.09 -4.50 -13.31
N ARG A 133 -14.96 -3.68 -12.75
CA ARG A 133 -14.79 -3.14 -11.39
C ARG A 133 -14.85 -4.24 -10.32
N GLN A 134 -15.75 -5.21 -10.44
CA GLN A 134 -15.84 -6.34 -9.51
C GLN A 134 -14.56 -7.20 -9.56
N ILE A 135 -14.09 -7.52 -10.77
CA ILE A 135 -12.86 -8.28 -10.98
C ILE A 135 -11.66 -7.54 -10.39
N ALA A 136 -11.49 -6.26 -10.72
CA ALA A 136 -10.38 -5.44 -10.24
C ALA A 136 -10.38 -5.31 -8.70
N THR A 137 -11.54 -5.06 -8.09
CA THR A 137 -11.68 -4.96 -6.63
C THR A 137 -11.37 -6.30 -5.95
N GLY A 138 -11.90 -7.41 -6.49
CA GLY A 138 -11.62 -8.76 -6.01
C GLY A 138 -10.14 -9.12 -6.11
N ALA A 139 -9.49 -8.78 -7.22
CA ALA A 139 -8.06 -8.98 -7.43
C ALA A 139 -7.23 -8.23 -6.38
N ILE A 140 -7.51 -6.95 -6.13
CA ILE A 140 -6.81 -6.17 -5.09
C ILE A 140 -7.02 -6.78 -3.71
N ALA A 141 -8.24 -7.14 -3.35
CA ALA A 141 -8.54 -7.74 -2.05
C ALA A 141 -7.76 -9.06 -1.86
N THR A 142 -7.73 -9.91 -2.89
CA THR A 142 -7.00 -11.18 -2.89
C THR A 142 -5.49 -10.95 -2.79
N MET A 143 -4.93 -10.07 -3.60
CA MET A 143 -3.50 -9.74 -3.58
C MET A 143 -3.05 -9.18 -2.23
N VAL A 144 -3.79 -8.24 -1.68
CA VAL A 144 -3.50 -7.65 -0.36
C VAL A 144 -3.58 -8.71 0.73
N GLY A 145 -4.65 -9.51 0.73
CA GLY A 145 -4.85 -10.61 1.68
C GLY A 145 -3.73 -11.65 1.61
N SER A 146 -3.33 -12.06 0.40
CA SER A 146 -2.22 -13.00 0.18
C SER A 146 -0.90 -12.49 0.75
N ILE A 147 -0.55 -11.23 0.51
CA ILE A 147 0.68 -10.63 1.07
C ILE A 147 0.60 -10.52 2.60
N VAL A 148 -0.55 -10.14 3.15
CA VAL A 148 -0.73 -10.06 4.61
C VAL A 148 -0.57 -11.43 5.25
N LEU A 149 -1.25 -12.43 4.72
CA LEU A 149 -1.22 -13.81 5.24
C LEU A 149 0.19 -14.41 5.11
N SER A 150 0.84 -14.29 3.94
CA SER A 150 2.17 -14.83 3.73
C SER A 150 3.23 -14.18 4.65
N ARG A 151 3.07 -12.89 4.98
CA ARG A 151 3.92 -12.21 5.98
C ARG A 151 3.61 -12.65 7.41
N ALA A 152 2.33 -12.97 7.71
CA ALA A 152 1.89 -13.37 9.04
C ALA A 152 2.38 -14.77 9.43
N VAL A 153 2.36 -15.73 8.49
CA VAL A 153 2.85 -17.10 8.75
C VAL A 153 4.38 -17.21 8.83
N GLY A 154 5.09 -16.14 8.50
CA GLY A 154 6.52 -16.01 8.74
C GLY A 154 7.41 -16.74 7.72
N ALA A 155 8.74 -16.76 7.99
CA ALA A 155 9.77 -17.29 7.09
C ALA A 155 10.10 -18.78 7.33
N GLY A 156 9.10 -19.64 7.52
CA GLY A 156 9.32 -21.08 7.61
C GLY A 156 9.75 -21.71 6.28
N LYS A 157 10.41 -22.88 6.33
CA LYS A 157 10.81 -23.64 5.11
C LYS A 157 9.62 -24.04 4.23
N ASP A 158 8.39 -23.99 4.74
CA ASP A 158 7.16 -24.40 4.07
C ASP A 158 6.39 -23.27 3.38
N ARG A 159 7.01 -22.11 3.16
CA ARG A 159 6.39 -20.93 2.55
C ARG A 159 5.91 -21.07 1.10
N LYS A 160 6.29 -22.13 0.41
CA LYS A 160 6.03 -22.31 -1.02
C LYS A 160 4.56 -22.50 -1.39
N SER A 161 3.68 -22.69 -0.39
CA SER A 161 2.27 -23.06 -0.60
C SER A 161 1.25 -21.94 -0.35
N VAL A 162 1.64 -20.72 0.04
CA VAL A 162 0.69 -19.65 0.44
C VAL A 162 0.63 -18.47 -0.54
N VAL A 163 1.56 -18.41 -1.51
CA VAL A 163 1.56 -17.40 -2.59
C VAL A 163 1.97 -18.04 -3.89
#